data_c146ee7da2bf2de87c1294f2054d2dee
#
_entry.id   c146ee7da2bf2de87c1294f2054d2dee
#
_cell.length_a   1.000
_cell.length_b   1.000
_cell.length_c   1.000
_cell.angle_alpha   90.00
_cell.angle_beta   90.00
_cell.angle_gamma   90.00
#
_symmetry.space_group_name_H-M   'P 1'
#
loop_
_entity.id
_entity.type
_entity.pdbx_description
1 polymer ?
#
loop_
_entity_poly.entity_id
_entity_poly.type
_entity_poly.pdbx_seq_one_letter_code
_entity_poly.pdbx_strand_id
1 'polypeptide(L)'
;MERLTLDEAIKHAKEVAKTNRAEATYNFPNLKEYYDNCLECANQHNQLAERLEELKSYKEAEEHGLLVRLPCKVGDKAWYNDFGHPESYEIKAFSYGYCDSYVEPDIEDQIIFYYKNYSGLITGAFPMSEIGKTIFLTREEAEKKL
;
A
#
# COMPACT_ATOMS: atom_id res chain seq x y z
N MET A 1 -16.50 7.12 -21.81
CA MET A 1 -15.13 6.71 -22.18
C MET A 1 -14.80 5.48 -21.38
N GLU A 2 -14.49 4.38 -22.06
CA GLU A 2 -14.16 3.11 -21.40
C GLU A 2 -12.78 3.23 -20.71
N ARG A 3 -12.64 2.68 -19.50
CA ARG A 3 -11.41 2.80 -18.73
C ARG A 3 -10.41 1.77 -19.24
N LEU A 4 -9.21 2.19 -19.62
CA LEU A 4 -8.13 1.29 -20.04
C LEU A 4 -7.77 0.29 -18.92
N THR A 5 -7.52 -0.94 -19.33
CA THR A 5 -6.85 -1.92 -18.47
C THR A 5 -5.40 -1.52 -18.22
N LEU A 6 -4.78 -2.10 -17.19
CA LEU A 6 -3.38 -1.78 -16.88
C LEU A 6 -2.42 -2.20 -18.01
N ASP A 7 -2.68 -3.35 -18.65
CA ASP A 7 -1.89 -3.83 -19.80
C ASP A 7 -2.02 -2.92 -21.01
N GLU A 8 -3.23 -2.45 -21.30
CA GLU A 8 -3.46 -1.47 -22.39
C GLU A 8 -2.77 -0.15 -22.11
N ALA A 9 -2.77 0.33 -20.86
CA ALA A 9 -2.08 1.55 -20.45
C ALA A 9 -0.57 1.42 -20.58
N ILE A 10 0.02 0.31 -20.17
CA ILE A 10 1.46 -0.01 -20.34
C ILE A 10 1.83 -0.02 -21.82
N LYS A 11 1.04 -0.74 -22.62
CA LYS A 11 1.27 -0.84 -24.06
C LYS A 11 1.21 0.53 -24.72
N HIS A 12 0.19 1.33 -24.41
CA HIS A 12 0.04 2.68 -24.94
C HIS A 12 1.23 3.58 -24.58
N ALA A 13 1.65 3.58 -23.31
CA ALA A 13 2.81 4.37 -22.88
C ALA A 13 4.09 3.99 -23.63
N LYS A 14 4.35 2.70 -23.83
CA LYS A 14 5.50 2.20 -24.62
C LYS A 14 5.42 2.60 -26.09
N GLU A 15 4.24 2.55 -26.71
CA GLU A 15 4.03 2.94 -28.11
C GLU A 15 4.27 4.44 -28.29
N VAL A 16 3.76 5.30 -27.42
CA VAL A 16 4.00 6.75 -27.43
C VAL A 16 5.48 7.06 -27.27
N ALA A 17 6.17 6.40 -26.30
CA ALA A 17 7.59 6.57 -26.11
C ALA A 17 8.39 6.19 -27.35
N LYS A 18 8.07 5.07 -27.99
CA LYS A 18 8.72 4.59 -29.22
C LYS A 18 8.54 5.58 -30.39
N THR A 19 7.30 6.06 -30.60
CA THR A 19 6.99 7.00 -31.68
C THR A 19 7.75 8.31 -31.50
N ASN A 20 7.70 8.91 -30.30
CA ASN A 20 8.39 10.16 -30.02
C ASN A 20 9.91 10.02 -30.11
N ARG A 21 10.47 8.86 -29.71
CA ARG A 21 11.90 8.59 -29.87
C ARG A 21 12.31 8.45 -31.33
N ALA A 22 11.47 7.86 -32.17
CA ALA A 22 11.69 7.79 -33.61
C ALA A 22 11.66 9.18 -34.25
N GLU A 23 10.70 10.02 -33.87
CA GLU A 23 10.65 11.42 -34.32
C GLU A 23 11.92 12.20 -33.93
N ALA A 24 12.42 12.01 -32.72
CA ALA A 24 13.62 12.67 -32.23
C ALA A 24 14.92 12.24 -32.94
N THR A 25 14.91 11.22 -33.81
CA THR A 25 16.06 10.83 -34.63
C THR A 25 16.27 11.72 -35.83
N TYR A 26 15.27 12.46 -36.28
CA TYR A 26 15.40 13.44 -37.35
C TYR A 26 16.18 14.65 -36.83
N ASN A 27 17.14 15.13 -37.62
CA ASN A 27 18.00 16.24 -37.22
C ASN A 27 17.96 17.39 -38.22
N PHE A 28 16.88 18.18 -38.15
CA PHE A 28 16.80 19.44 -38.91
C PHE A 28 17.12 20.60 -37.96
N PRO A 29 18.16 21.41 -38.22
CA PRO A 29 18.64 22.43 -37.29
C PRO A 29 17.58 23.47 -36.84
N ASN A 30 16.61 23.75 -37.70
CA ASN A 30 15.51 24.69 -37.46
C ASN A 30 14.37 24.09 -36.60
N LEU A 31 14.43 22.81 -36.27
CA LEU A 31 13.41 22.08 -35.49
C LEU A 31 13.97 21.44 -34.20
N LYS A 32 15.13 21.92 -33.75
CA LYS A 32 15.80 21.36 -32.57
C LYS A 32 14.91 21.31 -31.35
N GLU A 33 14.22 22.38 -31.03
CA GLU A 33 13.31 22.46 -29.86
C GLU A 33 12.17 21.42 -29.97
N TYR A 34 11.63 21.21 -31.17
CA TYR A 34 10.63 20.17 -31.41
C TYR A 34 11.18 18.78 -31.10
N TYR A 35 12.38 18.45 -31.55
CA TYR A 35 12.98 17.14 -31.31
C TYR A 35 13.40 16.94 -29.86
N ASP A 36 13.87 18.00 -29.19
CA ASP A 36 14.16 17.97 -27.75
C ASP A 36 12.88 17.67 -26.96
N ASN A 37 11.75 18.29 -27.32
CA ASN A 37 10.44 18.01 -26.70
C ASN A 37 9.95 16.57 -26.99
N CYS A 38 10.16 16.04 -28.20
CA CYS A 38 9.84 14.65 -28.51
C CYS A 38 10.66 13.69 -27.65
N LEU A 39 11.95 13.96 -27.46
CA LEU A 39 12.83 13.12 -26.63
C LEU A 39 12.38 13.15 -25.14
N GLU A 40 12.04 14.32 -24.63
CA GLU A 40 11.52 14.48 -23.27
C GLU A 40 10.21 13.72 -23.10
N CYS A 41 9.26 13.86 -24.03
CA CYS A 41 8.00 13.12 -24.02
C CYS A 41 8.24 11.60 -24.05
N ALA A 42 9.17 11.12 -24.89
CA ALA A 42 9.54 9.70 -24.92
C ALA A 42 10.07 9.20 -23.57
N ASN A 43 10.91 10.00 -22.92
CA ASN A 43 11.47 9.64 -21.61
C ASN A 43 10.39 9.59 -20.52
N GLN A 44 9.47 10.56 -20.50
CA GLN A 44 8.36 10.60 -19.55
C GLN A 44 7.43 9.39 -19.71
N HIS A 45 7.12 9.00 -20.96
CA HIS A 45 6.26 7.83 -21.22
C HIS A 45 6.96 6.51 -20.92
N ASN A 46 8.29 6.41 -21.09
CA ASN A 46 9.03 5.25 -20.61
C ASN A 46 8.97 5.11 -19.09
N GLN A 47 9.20 6.21 -18.36
CA GLN A 47 9.07 6.19 -16.88
C GLN A 47 7.64 5.85 -16.43
N LEU A 48 6.63 6.33 -17.16
CA LEU A 48 5.24 5.97 -16.88
C LEU A 48 5.02 4.46 -17.08
N ALA A 49 5.51 3.90 -18.19
CA ALA A 49 5.39 2.47 -18.46
C ALA A 49 6.07 1.62 -17.36
N GLU A 50 7.28 1.98 -16.93
CA GLU A 50 7.99 1.30 -15.85
C GLU A 50 7.21 1.31 -14.53
N ARG A 51 6.64 2.46 -14.15
CA ARG A 51 5.80 2.57 -12.93
C ARG A 51 4.50 1.76 -13.03
N LEU A 52 3.91 1.69 -14.21
CA LEU A 52 2.71 0.87 -14.43
C LEU A 52 3.03 -0.62 -14.39
N GLU A 53 4.19 -1.05 -14.87
CA GLU A 53 4.67 -2.44 -14.75
C GLU A 53 4.93 -2.81 -13.28
N GLU A 54 5.55 -1.91 -12.51
CA GLU A 54 5.72 -2.09 -11.08
C GLU A 54 4.37 -2.22 -10.36
N LEU A 55 3.41 -1.33 -10.66
CA LEU A 55 2.07 -1.42 -10.12
C LEU A 55 1.38 -2.73 -10.48
N LYS A 56 1.58 -3.24 -11.69
CA LYS A 56 1.05 -4.53 -12.12
C LYS A 56 1.62 -5.66 -11.28
N SER A 57 2.93 -5.67 -11.03
CA SER A 57 3.57 -6.70 -10.20
C SER A 57 3.05 -6.70 -8.75
N TYR A 58 2.80 -5.52 -8.17
CA TYR A 58 2.19 -5.43 -6.84
C TYR A 58 0.76 -5.97 -6.82
N LYS A 59 -0.04 -5.69 -7.85
CA LYS A 59 -1.41 -6.23 -7.92
C LYS A 59 -1.43 -7.74 -8.09
N GLU A 60 -0.56 -8.27 -8.93
CA GLU A 60 -0.42 -9.72 -9.10
C GLU A 60 0.04 -10.39 -7.80
N ALA A 61 1.00 -9.78 -7.09
CA ALA A 61 1.43 -10.28 -5.79
C ALA A 61 0.29 -10.26 -4.75
N GLU A 62 -0.55 -9.22 -4.74
CA GLU A 62 -1.72 -9.12 -3.87
C GLU A 62 -2.77 -10.19 -4.20
N GLU A 63 -3.08 -10.38 -5.48
CA GLU A 63 -4.03 -11.40 -5.96
C GLU A 63 -3.58 -12.83 -5.62
N HIS A 64 -2.27 -13.06 -5.60
CA HIS A 64 -1.68 -14.34 -5.22
C HIS A 64 -1.45 -14.50 -3.70
N GLY A 65 -1.88 -13.53 -2.89
CA GLY A 65 -1.68 -13.57 -1.43
C GLY A 65 -0.23 -13.41 -0.99
N LEU A 66 0.66 -12.93 -1.87
CA LEU A 66 2.07 -12.69 -1.58
C LEU A 66 2.32 -11.29 -0.98
N LEU A 67 1.33 -10.43 -1.02
CA LEU A 67 1.37 -9.07 -0.49
C LEU A 67 0.30 -8.89 0.58
N VAL A 68 0.73 -8.60 1.79
CA VAL A 68 -0.16 -8.30 2.92
C VAL A 68 -0.17 -6.81 3.18
N ARG A 69 -1.35 -6.19 3.15
CA ARG A 69 -1.53 -4.79 3.52
C ARG A 69 -1.83 -4.69 5.01
N LEU A 70 -0.91 -4.10 5.74
CA LEU A 70 -1.13 -3.81 7.14
C LEU A 70 -1.80 -2.44 7.30
N PRO A 71 -2.84 -2.32 8.15
CA PRO A 71 -3.52 -1.04 8.43
C PRO A 71 -2.68 -0.09 9.28
N CYS A 72 -1.66 -0.61 9.96
CA CYS A 72 -0.75 0.13 10.82
C CYS A 72 0.62 -0.57 10.84
N LYS A 73 1.61 0.09 11.40
CA LYS A 73 3.01 -0.40 11.49
C LYS A 73 3.46 -0.52 12.95
N VAL A 74 4.57 -1.20 13.14
CA VAL A 74 5.27 -1.22 14.45
C VAL A 74 5.65 0.20 14.86
N GLY A 75 5.34 0.57 16.09
CA GLY A 75 5.51 1.91 16.65
C GLY A 75 4.25 2.78 16.60
N ASP A 76 3.24 2.42 15.81
CA ASP A 76 1.96 3.11 15.83
C ASP A 76 1.19 2.83 17.13
N LYS A 77 0.25 3.71 17.45
CA LYS A 77 -0.65 3.53 18.60
C LYS A 77 -1.96 2.90 18.15
N ALA A 78 -2.37 1.88 18.88
CA ALA A 78 -3.73 1.34 18.84
C ALA A 78 -4.50 1.88 20.06
N TRP A 79 -5.75 2.27 19.85
CA TRP A 79 -6.63 2.83 20.87
C TRP A 79 -7.80 1.88 21.12
N TYR A 80 -8.19 1.76 22.37
CA TYR A 80 -9.41 1.06 22.75
C TYR A 80 -10.17 1.90 23.79
N ASN A 81 -11.46 1.64 23.91
CA ASN A 81 -12.28 2.33 24.90
C ASN A 81 -12.42 1.44 26.13
N ASP A 82 -11.84 1.88 27.25
CA ASP A 82 -11.97 1.24 28.55
C ASP A 82 -12.98 2.00 29.40
N PHE A 83 -14.24 1.48 29.45
CA PHE A 83 -15.35 2.08 30.23
C PHE A 83 -15.55 3.59 30.02
N GLY A 84 -15.42 4.06 28.78
CA GLY A 84 -15.56 5.48 28.45
C GLY A 84 -14.27 6.29 28.48
N HIS A 85 -13.15 5.65 28.75
CA HIS A 85 -11.83 6.26 28.73
C HIS A 85 -10.97 5.68 27.60
N PRO A 86 -10.62 6.46 26.55
CA PRO A 86 -9.77 5.96 25.48
C PRO A 86 -8.34 5.79 26.00
N GLU A 87 -7.87 4.56 26.01
CA GLU A 87 -6.49 4.21 26.31
C GLU A 87 -5.73 3.79 25.06
N SER A 88 -4.42 3.97 25.04
CA SER A 88 -3.57 3.61 23.91
C SER A 88 -2.45 2.68 24.30
N TYR A 89 -2.15 1.76 23.39
CA TYR A 89 -1.01 0.87 23.44
C TYR A 89 -0.13 1.06 22.20
N GLU A 90 1.16 0.89 22.38
CA GLU A 90 2.11 0.93 21.27
C GLU A 90 2.25 -0.47 20.64
N ILE A 91 2.03 -0.55 19.34
CA ILE A 91 2.23 -1.79 18.58
C ILE A 91 3.72 -2.10 18.50
N LYS A 92 4.11 -3.29 18.93
CA LYS A 92 5.51 -3.70 19.00
C LYS A 92 5.90 -4.78 18.00
N ALA A 93 4.96 -5.59 17.59
CA ALA A 93 5.18 -6.65 16.61
C ALA A 93 3.86 -7.01 15.92
N PHE A 94 3.96 -7.73 14.84
CA PHE A 94 2.85 -8.48 14.28
C PHE A 94 3.32 -9.86 13.84
N SER A 95 2.41 -10.82 13.77
CA SER A 95 2.64 -12.12 13.15
C SER A 95 1.64 -12.34 12.02
N TYR A 96 2.06 -13.11 11.02
CA TYR A 96 1.22 -13.58 9.93
C TYR A 96 1.25 -15.10 9.92
N GLY A 97 0.07 -15.71 9.78
CA GLY A 97 -0.08 -17.16 9.80
C GLY A 97 -0.58 -17.68 11.16
N TYR A 98 -0.55 -19.00 11.32
CA TYR A 98 -1.07 -19.66 12.51
C TYR A 98 -0.24 -19.30 13.76
N CYS A 99 -0.93 -18.88 14.82
CA CYS A 99 -0.33 -18.59 16.12
C CYS A 99 -1.07 -19.39 17.20
N ASP A 100 -0.45 -20.43 17.71
CA ASP A 100 -1.02 -21.42 18.65
C ASP A 100 -1.56 -20.84 19.97
N SER A 101 -1.09 -19.67 20.39
CA SER A 101 -1.29 -19.23 21.77
C SER A 101 -2.45 -18.26 21.99
N TYR A 102 -3.01 -17.66 20.94
CA TYR A 102 -3.93 -16.52 21.09
C TYR A 102 -5.10 -16.51 20.12
N VAL A 103 -5.18 -17.43 19.19
CA VAL A 103 -6.21 -17.43 18.14
C VAL A 103 -7.01 -18.72 18.21
N GLU A 104 -8.31 -18.59 18.34
CA GLU A 104 -9.22 -19.72 18.14
C GLU A 104 -9.05 -20.26 16.72
N PRO A 105 -9.08 -21.58 16.49
CA PRO A 105 -8.75 -22.20 15.20
C PRO A 105 -9.66 -21.76 14.04
N ASP A 106 -10.78 -21.12 14.32
CA ASP A 106 -11.79 -20.66 13.35
C ASP A 106 -11.63 -19.19 12.92
N ILE A 107 -10.60 -18.49 13.41
CA ILE A 107 -10.35 -17.09 12.97
C ILE A 107 -9.63 -17.11 11.63
N GLU A 108 -10.36 -16.66 10.59
CA GLU A 108 -9.83 -16.49 9.23
C GLU A 108 -8.69 -15.46 9.15
N ASP A 109 -8.56 -14.64 10.20
CA ASP A 109 -7.63 -13.52 10.23
C ASP A 109 -6.27 -13.97 10.78
N GLN A 110 -5.33 -14.16 9.88
CA GLN A 110 -4.01 -14.67 10.20
C GLN A 110 -3.01 -13.57 10.63
N ILE A 111 -3.47 -12.33 10.83
CA ILE A 111 -2.62 -11.22 11.25
C ILE A 111 -2.96 -10.83 12.67
N ILE A 112 -1.97 -11.00 13.56
CA ILE A 112 -2.07 -10.66 14.97
C ILE A 112 -1.09 -9.53 15.28
N PHE A 113 -1.57 -8.48 15.91
CA PHE A 113 -0.76 -7.39 16.42
C PHE A 113 -0.51 -7.59 17.91
N TYR A 114 0.75 -7.38 18.33
CA TYR A 114 1.20 -7.46 19.73
C TYR A 114 1.50 -6.06 20.23
N TYR A 115 1.05 -5.74 21.43
CA TYR A 115 1.25 -4.43 22.02
C TYR A 115 1.89 -4.46 23.40
N LYS A 116 2.52 -3.34 23.78
CA LYS A 116 3.09 -3.12 25.11
C LYS A 116 2.26 -2.12 25.89
N ASN A 117 2.20 -2.35 27.19
CA ASN A 117 1.79 -1.34 28.15
C ASN A 117 2.96 -0.42 28.53
N TYR A 118 2.70 0.51 29.46
CA TYR A 118 3.69 1.45 29.96
C TYR A 118 4.91 0.77 30.65
N SER A 119 4.80 -0.47 31.10
CA SER A 119 5.93 -1.20 31.69
C SER A 119 6.93 -1.76 30.67
N GLY A 120 6.60 -1.67 29.39
CA GLY A 120 7.48 -2.11 28.31
C GLY A 120 7.45 -3.61 28.00
N LEU A 121 6.64 -4.39 28.67
CA LEU A 121 6.40 -5.81 28.37
C LEU A 121 5.29 -5.94 27.32
N ILE A 122 5.35 -6.98 26.48
CA ILE A 122 4.22 -7.35 25.63
C ILE A 122 3.11 -7.79 26.58
N THR A 123 1.97 -7.08 26.55
CA THR A 123 0.90 -7.29 27.50
C THR A 123 -0.35 -7.87 26.90
N GLY A 124 -0.46 -7.89 25.57
CA GLY A 124 -1.57 -8.48 24.88
C GLY A 124 -1.39 -8.48 23.37
N ALA A 125 -2.40 -9.02 22.72
CA ALA A 125 -2.48 -9.12 21.28
C ALA A 125 -3.93 -8.93 20.83
N PHE A 126 -4.13 -8.52 19.58
CA PHE A 126 -5.45 -8.46 18.94
C PHE A 126 -5.32 -8.84 17.46
N PRO A 127 -6.32 -9.51 16.89
CA PRO A 127 -6.35 -9.81 15.47
C PRO A 127 -6.67 -8.55 14.64
N MET A 128 -6.24 -8.52 13.40
CA MET A 128 -6.49 -7.40 12.49
C MET A 128 -7.98 -7.11 12.33
N SER A 129 -8.84 -8.12 12.40
CA SER A 129 -10.29 -8.02 12.31
C SER A 129 -10.95 -7.18 13.41
N GLU A 130 -10.26 -6.92 14.52
CA GLU A 130 -10.73 -6.06 15.60
C GLU A 130 -10.52 -4.56 15.33
N ILE A 131 -9.68 -4.22 14.34
CA ILE A 131 -9.47 -2.82 13.96
C ILE A 131 -10.76 -2.26 13.32
N GLY A 132 -11.21 -1.12 13.84
CA GLY A 132 -12.49 -0.49 13.50
C GLY A 132 -13.70 -1.03 14.23
N LYS A 133 -13.55 -2.08 15.09
CA LYS A 133 -14.62 -2.63 15.95
C LYS A 133 -14.37 -2.29 17.42
N THR A 134 -13.34 -2.87 18.00
CA THR A 134 -12.94 -2.69 19.40
C THR A 134 -11.61 -1.96 19.53
N ILE A 135 -10.77 -2.03 18.49
CA ILE A 135 -9.48 -1.36 18.38
C ILE A 135 -9.55 -0.29 17.29
N PHE A 136 -9.00 0.88 17.55
CA PHE A 136 -9.02 2.03 16.65
C PHE A 136 -7.60 2.55 16.42
N LEU A 137 -7.36 3.17 15.28
CA LEU A 137 -6.04 3.73 14.94
C LEU A 137 -5.92 5.21 15.34
N THR A 138 -7.02 5.83 15.71
CA THR A 138 -7.05 7.20 16.22
C THR A 138 -7.84 7.27 17.52
N ARG A 139 -7.49 8.25 18.35
CA ARG A 139 -8.19 8.52 19.61
C ARG A 139 -9.64 8.94 19.37
N GLU A 140 -9.86 9.76 18.36
CA GLU A 140 -11.18 10.29 17.99
C GLU A 140 -12.16 9.19 17.57
N GLU A 141 -11.66 8.12 16.92
CA GLU A 141 -12.48 6.96 16.59
C GLU A 141 -12.86 6.17 17.84
N ALA A 142 -11.93 5.98 18.76
CA ALA A 142 -12.20 5.30 20.03
C ALA A 142 -13.21 6.06 20.91
N GLU A 143 -13.15 7.40 20.91
CA GLU A 143 -14.09 8.27 21.65
C GLU A 143 -15.51 8.26 21.05
N LYS A 144 -15.66 8.10 19.75
CA LYS A 144 -16.99 8.09 19.07
C LYS A 144 -17.79 6.80 19.28
N LYS A 145 -17.17 5.75 19.76
CA LYS A 145 -17.83 4.44 20.00
C LYS A 145 -18.27 4.28 21.47
N LEU A 146 -18.60 5.38 22.11
CA LEU A 146 -19.27 5.45 23.42
C LEU A 146 -20.74 5.05 23.33
#